data_93b85bbe5cde03ce789f3d49c5ded1e1
#
_entry.id   93b85bbe5cde03ce789f3d49c5ded1e1
#
_cell.length_a   1.000
_cell.length_b   1.000
_cell.length_c   1.000
_cell.angle_alpha   90.00
_cell.angle_beta   90.00
_cell.angle_gamma   90.00
#
_symmetry.space_group_name_H-M   'P 1'
#
loop_
_entity.id
_entity.type
_entity.pdbx_description
1 polymer ?
#
loop_
_entity_poly.entity_id
_entity_poly.type
_entity_poly.pdbx_seq_one_letter_code
_entity_poly.pdbx_strand_id
1 'polypeptide(L)'
;MKPQLLNITKFPNQSFSVRHDLKPSMNNKLHYHPEVELIYFVSGKGAQFIGDHISDFQPGDLVMVGPNLPHYWRFDANVVQDAAGDANVKVAHFKEDLFGAYFLNLPENRRLKEVLQKASRGIRIRIGLDSKLPSIIDEMLQAEGTDRIICLMQALLEISRCAHIEILTSQGYLPMPEETHNDRIRNVYA
;
A
#
# COMPACT_ATOMS: atom_id res chain seq x y z
N MET A 1 14.15 -5.65 -14.97
CA MET A 1 14.35 -4.27 -14.46
C MET A 1 14.71 -4.39 -12.99
N LYS A 2 15.77 -3.69 -12.50
CA LYS A 2 16.16 -3.77 -11.07
C LYS A 2 15.25 -2.83 -10.25
N PRO A 3 14.63 -3.30 -9.15
CA PRO A 3 13.83 -2.44 -8.28
C PRO A 3 14.67 -1.30 -7.67
N GLN A 4 14.06 -0.14 -7.49
CA GLN A 4 14.70 1.03 -6.88
C GLN A 4 14.07 1.31 -5.51
N LEU A 5 14.89 1.67 -4.53
CA LEU A 5 14.38 2.13 -3.24
C LEU A 5 13.69 3.48 -3.42
N LEU A 6 12.42 3.56 -3.05
CA LEU A 6 11.64 4.79 -3.03
C LEU A 6 11.57 5.33 -1.60
N ASN A 7 11.94 6.58 -1.40
CA ASN A 7 11.78 7.25 -0.12
C ASN A 7 10.39 7.90 -0.06
N ILE A 8 9.56 7.41 0.85
CA ILE A 8 8.23 7.96 1.06
C ILE A 8 8.33 9.26 1.85
N THR A 9 7.88 10.36 1.23
CA THR A 9 7.86 11.67 1.87
C THR A 9 6.71 11.74 2.88
N LYS A 10 7.02 12.22 4.09
CA LYS A 10 6.05 12.51 5.17
C LYS A 10 6.20 13.96 5.59
N PHE A 11 5.10 14.59 5.97
CA PHE A 11 5.18 15.89 6.62
C PHE A 11 5.76 15.75 8.04
N PRO A 12 6.44 16.76 8.58
CA PRO A 12 7.11 16.69 9.90
C PRO A 12 6.18 16.32 11.06
N ASN A 13 4.89 16.65 10.95
CA ASN A 13 3.87 16.40 11.97
C ASN A 13 3.06 15.11 11.72
N GLN A 14 3.51 14.24 10.80
CA GLN A 14 2.78 13.03 10.42
C GLN A 14 3.64 11.78 10.59
N SER A 15 3.10 10.79 11.29
CA SER A 15 3.74 9.49 11.49
C SER A 15 3.61 8.57 10.26
N PHE A 16 2.63 8.81 9.42
CA PHE A 16 2.39 8.08 8.17
C PHE A 16 1.87 9.02 7.07
N SER A 17 1.99 8.61 5.82
CA SER A 17 1.52 9.36 4.64
C SER A 17 0.15 8.85 4.21
N VAL A 18 -0.77 9.73 3.90
CA VAL A 18 -1.95 9.43 3.10
C VAL A 18 -2.12 10.54 2.05
N ARG A 19 -2.39 10.17 0.81
CA ARG A 19 -2.52 11.12 -0.29
C ARG A 19 -3.55 10.66 -1.30
N HIS A 20 -4.05 11.60 -2.05
CA HIS A 20 -4.94 11.41 -3.17
C HIS A 20 -4.20 11.84 -4.44
N ASP A 21 -3.85 10.88 -5.27
CA ASP A 21 -3.09 11.12 -6.49
C ASP A 21 -4.04 11.15 -7.68
N LEU A 22 -4.18 12.32 -8.27
CA LEU A 22 -4.85 12.53 -9.55
C LEU A 22 -3.80 12.41 -10.65
N LYS A 23 -4.04 11.57 -11.66
CA LYS A 23 -3.07 11.27 -12.74
C LYS A 23 -1.75 10.69 -12.21
N PRO A 24 -1.77 9.55 -11.52
CA PRO A 24 -0.59 8.96 -10.91
C PRO A 24 0.41 8.48 -11.97
N SER A 25 1.08 9.41 -12.65
CA SER A 25 2.19 9.11 -13.58
C SER A 25 3.50 8.82 -12.86
N MET A 26 3.55 9.07 -11.55
CA MET A 26 4.81 9.14 -10.81
C MET A 26 5.40 7.78 -10.43
N ASN A 27 4.63 6.68 -10.48
CA ASN A 27 5.10 5.36 -10.07
C ASN A 27 5.32 4.39 -11.25
N ASN A 28 5.72 4.89 -12.42
CA ASN A 28 5.99 4.07 -13.60
C ASN A 28 7.30 3.26 -13.52
N LYS A 29 7.92 3.14 -12.35
CA LYS A 29 9.16 2.38 -12.17
C LYS A 29 8.97 1.34 -11.08
N LEU A 30 9.48 0.15 -11.32
CA LEU A 30 9.55 -0.90 -10.32
C LEU A 30 10.35 -0.37 -9.11
N HIS A 31 9.70 -0.34 -7.94
CA HIS A 31 10.27 0.20 -6.71
C HIS A 31 9.89 -0.65 -5.50
N TYR A 32 10.51 -0.36 -4.37
CA TYR A 32 10.18 -0.89 -3.06
C TYR A 32 10.46 0.15 -1.99
N HIS A 33 9.84 0.02 -0.83
CA HIS A 33 10.02 0.89 0.33
C HIS A 33 9.74 0.13 1.64
N PRO A 34 10.22 0.59 2.80
CA PRO A 34 10.06 -0.10 4.07
C PRO A 34 8.67 0.06 4.71
N GLU A 35 7.79 0.85 4.11
CA GLU A 35 6.42 1.03 4.56
C GLU A 35 5.50 -0.05 3.97
N VAL A 36 4.39 -0.33 4.64
CA VAL A 36 3.21 -0.95 4.06
C VAL A 36 2.52 0.10 3.19
N GLU A 37 2.16 -0.27 1.95
CA GLU A 37 1.32 0.54 1.07
C GLU A 37 -0.09 -0.02 1.02
N LEU A 38 -1.08 0.81 1.24
CA LEU A 38 -2.48 0.54 0.97
C LEU A 38 -2.94 1.45 -0.15
N ILE A 39 -3.30 0.88 -1.30
CA ILE A 39 -3.77 1.62 -2.48
C ILE A 39 -5.20 1.25 -2.82
N TYR A 40 -6.05 2.27 -3.01
CA TYR A 40 -7.42 2.16 -3.48
C TYR A 40 -7.55 2.83 -4.84
N PHE A 41 -7.96 2.06 -5.85
CA PHE A 41 -8.16 2.54 -7.21
C PHE A 41 -9.58 3.10 -7.35
N VAL A 42 -9.70 4.43 -7.33
CA VAL A 42 -11.00 5.12 -7.48
C VAL A 42 -11.43 5.10 -8.94
N SER A 43 -10.49 5.39 -9.85
CA SER A 43 -10.70 5.29 -11.30
C SER A 43 -9.41 4.92 -12.01
N GLY A 44 -9.54 4.52 -13.27
CA GLY A 44 -8.42 4.03 -14.06
C GLY A 44 -8.25 2.52 -13.95
N LYS A 45 -7.62 1.94 -14.96
CA LYS A 45 -7.32 0.52 -15.05
C LYS A 45 -5.94 0.33 -15.66
N GLY A 46 -5.37 -0.85 -15.52
CA GLY A 46 -4.06 -1.17 -16.05
C GLY A 46 -3.50 -2.46 -15.47
N ALA A 47 -2.18 -2.64 -15.59
CA ALA A 47 -1.48 -3.79 -15.06
C ALA A 47 -0.72 -3.43 -13.77
N GLN A 48 -0.79 -4.32 -12.78
CA GLN A 48 0.01 -4.27 -11.55
C GLN A 48 1.09 -5.35 -11.57
N PHE A 49 2.24 -4.99 -11.03
CA PHE A 49 3.40 -5.85 -10.88
C PHE A 49 3.75 -5.85 -9.39
N ILE A 50 3.62 -7.00 -8.72
CA ILE A 50 3.85 -7.14 -7.28
C ILE A 50 4.68 -8.39 -7.07
N GLY A 51 5.96 -8.23 -6.72
CA GLY A 51 6.91 -9.33 -6.65
C GLY A 51 7.05 -10.04 -7.99
N ASP A 52 6.68 -11.30 -8.04
CA ASP A 52 6.64 -12.16 -9.23
C ASP A 52 5.24 -12.28 -9.87
N HIS A 53 4.25 -11.53 -9.35
CA HIS A 53 2.87 -11.56 -9.81
C HIS A 53 2.57 -10.40 -10.76
N ILE A 54 1.89 -10.73 -11.87
CA ILE A 54 1.38 -9.74 -12.83
C ILE A 54 -0.11 -10.01 -13.04
N SER A 55 -0.91 -8.98 -12.84
CA SER A 55 -2.35 -9.03 -13.10
C SER A 55 -2.90 -7.64 -13.39
N ASP A 56 -4.13 -7.57 -13.88
CA ASP A 56 -4.80 -6.31 -14.08
C ASP A 56 -5.39 -5.79 -12.77
N PHE A 57 -5.52 -4.46 -12.69
CA PHE A 57 -6.32 -3.76 -11.68
C PHE A 57 -7.40 -2.93 -12.36
N GLN A 58 -8.48 -2.64 -11.61
CA GLN A 58 -9.65 -1.89 -12.09
C GLN A 58 -10.21 -1.00 -10.96
N PRO A 59 -11.09 -0.04 -11.30
CA PRO A 59 -11.78 0.77 -10.30
C PRO A 59 -12.48 -0.11 -9.25
N GLY A 60 -12.34 0.27 -7.98
CA GLY A 60 -12.85 -0.47 -6.84
C GLY A 60 -11.87 -1.48 -6.24
N ASP A 61 -10.75 -1.80 -6.92
CA ASP A 61 -9.73 -2.66 -6.34
C ASP A 61 -9.03 -1.96 -5.16
N LEU A 62 -8.79 -2.73 -4.12
CA LEU A 62 -8.00 -2.35 -2.97
C LEU A 62 -6.83 -3.34 -2.85
N VAL A 63 -5.61 -2.83 -2.83
CA VAL A 63 -4.40 -3.65 -2.75
C VAL A 63 -3.54 -3.20 -1.59
N MET A 64 -2.96 -4.16 -0.87
CA MET A 64 -1.98 -3.87 0.18
C MET A 64 -0.67 -4.58 -0.13
N VAL A 65 0.42 -3.82 -0.11
CA VAL A 65 1.78 -4.28 -0.37
C VAL A 65 2.59 -4.10 0.91
N GLY A 66 3.21 -5.17 1.38
CA GLY A 66 4.03 -5.14 2.60
C GLY A 66 5.41 -4.54 2.39
N PRO A 67 6.17 -4.37 3.49
CA PRO A 67 7.50 -3.77 3.45
C PRO A 67 8.44 -4.48 2.49
N ASN A 68 9.22 -3.68 1.76
CA ASN A 68 10.29 -4.13 0.86
C ASN A 68 9.85 -5.09 -0.27
N LEU A 69 8.55 -5.21 -0.54
CA LEU A 69 8.04 -5.99 -1.66
C LEU A 69 8.09 -5.13 -2.94
N PRO A 70 8.88 -5.51 -3.98
CA PRO A 70 8.94 -4.75 -5.22
C PRO A 70 7.60 -4.70 -5.93
N HIS A 71 7.20 -3.51 -6.34
CA HIS A 71 5.92 -3.31 -7.02
C HIS A 71 5.92 -2.08 -7.92
N TYR A 72 4.96 -2.02 -8.87
CA TYR A 72 4.58 -0.81 -9.62
C TYR A 72 3.24 -0.99 -10.32
N TRP A 73 2.64 0.15 -10.68
CA TRP A 73 1.34 0.25 -11.33
C TRP A 73 1.52 0.87 -12.71
N ARG A 74 1.05 0.21 -13.75
CA ARG A 74 1.06 0.73 -15.12
C ARG A 74 -0.37 0.96 -15.58
N PHE A 75 -0.78 2.21 -15.62
CA PHE A 75 -2.09 2.60 -16.14
C PHE A 75 -2.12 2.50 -17.65
N ASP A 76 -3.27 2.16 -18.21
CA ASP A 76 -3.49 2.11 -19.65
C ASP A 76 -3.43 3.52 -20.25
N ALA A 77 -2.78 3.67 -21.41
CA ALA A 77 -2.55 4.97 -22.04
C ALA A 77 -3.83 5.75 -22.39
N ASN A 78 -4.93 5.02 -22.69
CA ASN A 78 -6.21 5.62 -23.03
C ASN A 78 -6.94 6.25 -21.83
N VAL A 79 -6.58 5.86 -20.61
CA VAL A 79 -7.18 6.38 -19.36
C VAL A 79 -6.61 7.73 -18.98
N VAL A 80 -5.40 8.04 -19.46
CA VAL A 80 -4.68 9.31 -19.14
C VAL A 80 -5.14 10.47 -20.01
N GLN A 81 -5.89 10.21 -21.10
CA GLN A 81 -6.26 11.22 -22.09
C GLN A 81 -7.74 11.66 -22.06
N ASP A 82 -8.61 10.91 -21.38
CA ASP A 82 -10.06 11.20 -21.36
C ASP A 82 -10.44 12.02 -20.12
N ALA A 83 -11.12 13.13 -20.34
CA ALA A 83 -11.62 14.03 -19.28
C ALA A 83 -12.60 13.37 -18.29
N ALA A 84 -13.13 12.17 -18.61
CA ALA A 84 -14.00 11.38 -17.76
C ALA A 84 -13.32 10.18 -17.07
N GLY A 85 -12.04 9.92 -17.38
CA GLY A 85 -11.33 8.70 -17.02
C GLY A 85 -9.93 8.90 -16.45
N ASP A 86 -9.59 10.09 -15.93
CA ASP A 86 -8.29 10.31 -15.30
C ASP A 86 -8.03 9.28 -14.20
N ALA A 87 -6.86 8.65 -14.26
CA ALA A 87 -6.42 7.74 -13.20
C ALA A 87 -6.43 8.45 -11.85
N ASN A 88 -7.06 7.85 -10.86
CA ASN A 88 -7.28 8.41 -9.55
C ASN A 88 -7.11 7.33 -8.49
N VAL A 89 -6.17 7.53 -7.59
CA VAL A 89 -5.88 6.59 -6.52
C VAL A 89 -5.73 7.30 -5.18
N LYS A 90 -6.10 6.60 -4.11
CA LYS A 90 -5.86 7.01 -2.74
C LYS A 90 -4.85 6.05 -2.13
N VAL A 91 -3.77 6.59 -1.57
CA VAL A 91 -2.63 5.78 -1.12
C VAL A 91 -2.26 6.14 0.29
N ALA A 92 -2.15 5.14 1.17
CA ALA A 92 -1.59 5.31 2.50
C ALA A 92 -0.29 4.51 2.63
N HIS A 93 0.76 5.12 3.22
CA HIS A 93 2.02 4.46 3.54
C HIS A 93 2.28 4.58 5.03
N PHE A 94 2.45 3.47 5.71
CA PHE A 94 2.72 3.42 7.15
C PHE A 94 3.69 2.30 7.48
N LYS A 95 4.42 2.44 8.59
CA LYS A 95 5.27 1.37 9.11
C LYS A 95 4.45 0.41 9.96
N GLU A 96 4.80 -0.88 9.93
CA GLU A 96 4.13 -1.89 10.76
C GLU A 96 4.24 -1.61 12.27
N ASP A 97 5.33 -1.00 12.69
CA ASP A 97 5.60 -0.62 14.07
C ASP A 97 5.04 0.76 14.48
N LEU A 98 4.23 1.39 13.62
CA LEU A 98 3.62 2.72 13.84
C LEU A 98 2.93 2.84 15.21
N PHE A 99 2.29 1.78 15.67
CA PHE A 99 1.57 1.73 16.95
C PHE A 99 2.44 1.24 18.12
N GLY A 100 3.74 1.07 17.90
CA GLY A 100 4.71 0.55 18.86
C GLY A 100 4.94 -0.97 18.75
N ALA A 101 6.12 -1.40 19.18
CA ALA A 101 6.63 -2.75 18.95
C ALA A 101 5.75 -3.89 19.52
N TYR A 102 4.95 -3.60 20.56
CA TYR A 102 4.13 -4.61 21.23
C TYR A 102 2.67 -4.65 20.75
N PHE A 103 2.22 -3.62 20.06
CA PHE A 103 0.82 -3.45 19.70
C PHE A 103 0.25 -4.64 18.92
N LEU A 104 0.95 -5.08 17.88
CA LEU A 104 0.51 -6.22 17.06
C LEU A 104 0.59 -7.57 17.79
N ASN A 105 1.23 -7.64 18.95
CA ASN A 105 1.33 -8.85 19.76
C ASN A 105 0.23 -8.97 20.81
N LEU A 106 -0.64 -7.96 20.95
CA LEU A 106 -1.82 -8.04 21.80
C LEU A 106 -2.80 -9.09 21.23
N PRO A 107 -3.43 -9.90 22.09
CA PRO A 107 -4.38 -10.95 21.65
C PRO A 107 -5.49 -10.41 20.76
N GLU A 108 -5.99 -9.20 21.06
CA GLU A 108 -7.05 -8.51 20.31
C GLU A 108 -6.63 -8.19 18.88
N ASN A 109 -5.35 -8.00 18.63
CA ASN A 109 -4.80 -7.58 17.33
C ASN A 109 -4.34 -8.74 16.46
N ARG A 110 -4.62 -10.00 16.84
CA ARG A 110 -4.23 -11.19 16.08
C ARG A 110 -4.62 -11.09 14.60
N ARG A 111 -5.86 -10.67 14.31
CA ARG A 111 -6.35 -10.54 12.93
C ARG A 111 -5.62 -9.44 12.15
N LEU A 112 -5.30 -8.31 12.79
CA LEU A 112 -4.51 -7.24 12.18
C LEU A 112 -3.11 -7.73 11.82
N LYS A 113 -2.46 -8.44 12.74
CA LYS A 113 -1.15 -9.06 12.51
C LYS A 113 -1.18 -10.05 11.34
N GLU A 114 -2.19 -10.92 11.26
CA GLU A 114 -2.37 -11.87 10.16
C GLU A 114 -2.53 -11.16 8.80
N VAL A 115 -3.24 -10.03 8.74
CA VAL A 115 -3.39 -9.24 7.52
C VAL A 115 -2.06 -8.64 7.07
N LEU A 116 -1.31 -8.02 7.99
CA LEU A 116 0.00 -7.44 7.69
C LEU A 116 1.00 -8.53 7.25
N GLN A 117 0.99 -9.69 7.89
CA GLN A 117 1.78 -10.84 7.46
C GLN A 117 1.43 -11.30 6.04
N LYS A 118 0.14 -11.33 5.68
CA LYS A 118 -0.28 -11.63 4.30
C LYS A 118 0.16 -10.53 3.32
N ALA A 119 0.11 -9.26 3.75
CA ALA A 119 0.53 -8.12 2.93
C ALA A 119 2.01 -8.18 2.53
N SER A 120 2.89 -8.85 3.31
CA SER A 120 4.29 -9.08 2.92
C SER A 120 4.43 -9.83 1.59
N ARG A 121 3.36 -10.50 1.15
CA ARG A 121 3.26 -11.21 -0.13
C ARG A 121 2.38 -10.48 -1.14
N GLY A 122 1.98 -9.24 -0.87
CA GLY A 122 0.98 -8.52 -1.64
C GLY A 122 -0.38 -9.18 -1.54
N ILE A 123 -1.40 -8.42 -1.21
CA ILE A 123 -2.78 -8.90 -1.14
C ILE A 123 -3.72 -7.99 -1.90
N ARG A 124 -4.67 -8.59 -2.61
CA ARG A 124 -5.84 -7.91 -3.14
C ARG A 124 -7.02 -8.18 -2.21
N ILE A 125 -7.70 -7.11 -1.81
CA ILE A 125 -8.87 -7.16 -0.94
C ILE A 125 -10.10 -6.88 -1.81
N ARG A 126 -11.00 -7.85 -1.92
CA ARG A 126 -12.27 -7.66 -2.63
C ARG A 126 -13.28 -7.10 -1.65
N ILE A 127 -13.59 -5.82 -1.82
CA ILE A 127 -14.57 -5.12 -0.99
C ILE A 127 -15.97 -5.30 -1.56
N GLY A 128 -16.96 -5.57 -0.69
CA GLY A 128 -18.37 -5.58 -1.07
C GLY A 128 -18.91 -4.18 -1.34
N LEU A 129 -20.06 -4.10 -1.98
CA LEU A 129 -20.73 -2.81 -2.27
C LEU A 129 -21.03 -2.00 -1.01
N ASP A 130 -21.30 -2.68 0.10
CA ASP A 130 -21.61 -2.05 1.40
C ASP A 130 -20.36 -1.80 2.27
N SER A 131 -19.16 -1.95 1.70
CA SER A 131 -17.91 -1.75 2.44
C SER A 131 -17.73 -0.29 2.84
N LYS A 132 -17.35 -0.09 4.11
CA LYS A 132 -17.01 1.25 4.64
C LYS A 132 -15.58 1.69 4.30
N LEU A 133 -14.76 0.82 3.71
CA LEU A 133 -13.36 1.12 3.42
C LEU A 133 -13.16 2.36 2.56
N PRO A 134 -13.90 2.58 1.46
CA PRO A 134 -13.77 3.82 0.67
C PRO A 134 -14.01 5.09 1.51
N SER A 135 -15.09 5.12 2.31
CA SER A 135 -15.39 6.28 3.16
C SER A 135 -14.36 6.50 4.27
N ILE A 136 -13.87 5.43 4.90
CA ILE A 136 -12.79 5.52 5.91
C ILE A 136 -11.51 6.08 5.29
N ILE A 137 -11.16 5.69 4.06
CA ILE A 137 -9.99 6.24 3.36
C ILE A 137 -10.20 7.73 3.04
N ASP A 138 -11.43 8.15 2.68
CA ASP A 138 -11.77 9.55 2.47
C ASP A 138 -11.68 10.38 3.75
N GLU A 139 -12.21 9.85 4.84
CA GLU A 139 -12.07 10.47 6.17
C GLU A 139 -10.60 10.58 6.57
N MET A 140 -9.77 9.55 6.34
CA MET A 140 -8.35 9.56 6.65
C MET A 140 -7.58 10.65 5.89
N LEU A 141 -7.98 10.97 4.65
CA LEU A 141 -7.40 12.06 3.86
C LEU A 141 -7.67 13.45 4.47
N GLN A 142 -8.80 13.62 5.12
CA GLN A 142 -9.22 14.90 5.71
C GLN A 142 -8.88 15.00 7.20
N ALA A 143 -8.67 13.87 7.87
CA ALA A 143 -8.42 13.81 9.30
C ALA A 143 -7.05 14.37 9.69
N GLU A 144 -6.97 14.96 10.88
CA GLU A 144 -5.75 15.47 11.49
C GLU A 144 -5.49 14.81 12.86
N GLY A 145 -4.25 14.92 13.35
CA GLY A 145 -3.88 14.45 14.67
C GLY A 145 -4.23 12.97 14.91
N THR A 146 -4.82 12.69 16.06
CA THR A 146 -5.18 11.33 16.50
C THR A 146 -6.29 10.72 15.65
N ASP A 147 -7.23 11.52 15.14
CA ASP A 147 -8.34 11.02 14.32
C ASP A 147 -7.83 10.34 13.05
N ARG A 148 -6.73 10.83 12.48
CA ARG A 148 -6.08 10.23 11.32
C ARG A 148 -5.53 8.81 11.64
N ILE A 149 -4.97 8.62 12.84
CA ILE A 149 -4.51 7.32 13.33
C ILE A 149 -5.70 6.38 13.54
N ILE A 150 -6.80 6.89 14.08
CA ILE A 150 -8.05 6.15 14.29
C ILE A 150 -8.61 5.66 12.93
N CYS A 151 -8.65 6.53 11.91
CA CYS A 151 -9.08 6.13 10.57
C CYS A 151 -8.20 5.01 9.97
N LEU A 152 -6.87 5.07 10.13
CA LEU A 152 -5.99 3.99 9.69
C LEU A 152 -6.29 2.68 10.41
N MET A 153 -6.50 2.73 11.73
CA MET A 153 -6.88 1.57 12.53
C MET A 153 -8.22 0.98 12.09
N GLN A 154 -9.20 1.83 11.82
CA GLN A 154 -10.51 1.40 11.31
C GLN A 154 -10.39 0.75 9.94
N ALA A 155 -9.58 1.30 9.03
CA ALA A 155 -9.32 0.70 7.72
C ALA A 155 -8.69 -0.69 7.85
N LEU A 156 -7.65 -0.84 8.68
CA LEU A 156 -7.01 -2.13 8.92
C LEU A 156 -7.96 -3.13 9.57
N LEU A 157 -8.82 -2.67 10.51
CA LEU A 157 -9.82 -3.51 11.14
C LEU A 157 -10.85 -4.02 10.13
N GLU A 158 -11.37 -3.16 9.26
CA GLU A 158 -12.30 -3.55 8.20
C GLU A 158 -11.65 -4.54 7.22
N ILE A 159 -10.40 -4.30 6.80
CA ILE A 159 -9.64 -5.25 5.97
C ILE A 159 -9.52 -6.61 6.66
N SER A 160 -9.24 -6.62 7.97
CA SER A 160 -9.09 -7.87 8.74
C SER A 160 -10.37 -8.71 8.84
N ARG A 161 -11.52 -8.11 8.56
CA ARG A 161 -12.84 -8.74 8.53
C ARG A 161 -13.26 -9.20 7.13
N CYS A 162 -12.53 -8.78 6.09
CA CYS A 162 -12.87 -9.15 4.73
C CYS A 162 -12.72 -10.67 4.51
N ALA A 163 -13.77 -11.28 3.98
CA ALA A 163 -13.79 -12.72 3.71
C ALA A 163 -12.92 -13.12 2.50
N HIS A 164 -12.70 -12.19 1.58
CA HIS A 164 -12.01 -12.43 0.31
C HIS A 164 -10.72 -11.62 0.23
N ILE A 165 -9.64 -12.22 0.70
CA ILE A 165 -8.26 -11.71 0.56
C ILE A 165 -7.49 -12.69 -0.32
N GLU A 166 -7.03 -12.20 -1.47
CA GLU A 166 -6.21 -12.93 -2.42
C GLU A 166 -4.74 -12.60 -2.19
N ILE A 167 -3.89 -13.60 -2.00
CA ILE A 167 -2.43 -13.42 -1.93
C ILE A 167 -1.89 -13.42 -3.37
N LEU A 168 -1.07 -12.43 -3.70
CA LEU A 168 -0.65 -12.20 -5.08
C LEU A 168 0.64 -12.93 -5.43
N THR A 169 1.70 -12.83 -4.64
CA THR A 169 2.96 -13.48 -4.96
C THR A 169 2.93 -14.99 -4.79
N SER A 170 3.79 -15.70 -5.52
CA SER A 170 3.96 -17.15 -5.38
C SER A 170 4.44 -17.54 -3.98
N GLN A 171 4.16 -18.80 -3.60
CA GLN A 171 4.63 -19.36 -2.32
C GLN A 171 6.15 -19.55 -2.37
N GLY A 172 6.90 -18.74 -1.68
CA GLY A 172 8.37 -18.79 -1.67
C GLY A 172 9.01 -17.54 -2.25
N TYR A 173 8.23 -16.62 -2.78
CA TYR A 173 8.75 -15.31 -3.12
C TYR A 173 9.23 -14.59 -1.85
N LEU A 174 10.46 -14.06 -1.89
CA LEU A 174 11.04 -13.29 -0.78
C LEU A 174 11.12 -11.82 -1.17
N PRO A 175 10.64 -10.90 -0.34
CA PRO A 175 10.84 -9.46 -0.53
C PRO A 175 12.33 -9.10 -0.55
N MET A 176 12.65 -7.88 -1.01
CA MET A 176 14.01 -7.36 -0.93
C MET A 176 14.47 -7.28 0.53
N PRO A 177 15.72 -7.67 0.82
CA PRO A 177 16.25 -7.53 2.17
C PRO A 177 16.24 -6.06 2.59
N GLU A 178 16.02 -5.82 3.88
CA GLU A 178 16.13 -4.48 4.45
C GLU A 178 17.58 -3.99 4.31
N GLU A 179 17.81 -2.90 3.58
CA GLU A 179 19.14 -2.29 3.53
C GLU A 179 19.48 -1.70 4.90
N THR A 180 20.46 -2.29 5.58
CA THR A 180 20.97 -1.74 6.82
C THR A 180 21.70 -0.41 6.54
N HIS A 181 21.73 0.48 7.54
CA HIS A 181 22.40 1.78 7.43
C HIS A 181 23.89 1.63 7.01
N ASN A 182 24.53 0.52 7.35
CA ASN A 182 25.90 0.20 6.97
C ASN A 182 26.06 -0.12 5.46
N ASP A 183 25.05 -0.73 4.83
CA ASP A 183 25.09 -1.04 3.40
C ASP A 183 24.93 0.22 2.54
N ARG A 184 24.18 1.22 3.04
CA ARG A 184 24.07 2.53 2.40
C ARG A 184 25.40 3.29 2.37
N ILE A 185 26.19 3.22 3.44
CA ILE A 185 27.51 3.87 3.53
C ILE A 185 28.51 3.17 2.61
N ARG A 186 28.50 1.85 2.51
CA ARG A 186 29.38 1.10 1.59
C ARG A 186 29.13 1.44 0.12
N ASN A 187 27.86 1.66 -0.28
CA ASN A 187 27.49 1.98 -1.66
C ASN A 187 27.82 3.44 -2.05
N VAL A 188 28.13 4.32 -1.10
CA VAL A 188 28.53 5.71 -1.36
C VAL A 188 30.06 5.82 -1.57
N TYR A 189 30.85 4.84 -1.06
CA TYR A 189 32.31 4.84 -1.14
C TYR A 189 32.88 3.74 -2.05
N ALA A 190 32.05 3.06 -2.84
CA ALA A 190 32.43 2.12 -3.89
C ALA A 190 32.20 2.73 -5.28
#